data_29c80159057549f3849f7142ab1ca365
#
_entry.id   29c80159057549f3849f7142ab1ca365
#
_cell.length_a   1.000
_cell.length_b   1.000
_cell.length_c   1.000
_cell.angle_alpha   90.00
_cell.angle_beta   90.00
_cell.angle_gamma   90.00
#
_symmetry.space_group_name_H-M   'P 1'
#
loop_
_entity.id
_entity.type
_entity.pdbx_description
1 polymer ?
#
loop_
_entity_poly.entity_id
_entity_poly.type
_entity_poly.pdbx_seq_one_letter_code
_entity_poly.pdbx_strand_id
1 'polypeptide(L)'
;MKNLISILFLVFSASDLFSQSTISGTIFQSKTNVPLKGANIQIESEFGNKYGASSNNKGDFSIVDVLSGDYTMSVSFIGFETYKESISVIKANSYTKNISLAVEPILMTKLEIISEADVPYRKIPGAATVLDKLILKTVNPIGTQEMLEYVPGINGFADDGIGNSRISIGIRGLNPRRSSRVLILEDGIPIQPALYVYPNMYYNPPAERIDQIEVIKGSGSILYGPQTMGGVINYFTKKPRNEFGGKIKLTAGENGYSSIFTEIGGWGSGKIRPEIQLLLKRGDGFRQNNSFEQLNSTLKLNYRKSQKKNLYLKANLNYEDSQATYTGLTKWSFDNDPKFNPKEDDNFTVLRTAFDLIQSEKINSNIFKSTTAFFSFFDRKWWRENDIFIDVNDLNEADPTAQNHWSFLDLARVGNGKDNFGILRTFYVGGFKQSYNISHELFGGKKSKTELGWRVYWEKFIDDRKTGFTSDSLFATDARQGVYFRGTGDSLEILGTSHHYETTAFSFFLANSIEFNTFQINPGLRLEAFEQERVDRLAGSTYQDNTIIVALPGISFSS
;
A
#
# COMPACT_ATOMS: atom_id res chain seq x y z
N MET A 1 58.89 -52.58 -18.81
CA MET A 1 58.25 -51.38 -18.25
C MET A 1 56.92 -51.03 -18.91
N LYS A 2 56.06 -52.00 -19.20
CA LYS A 2 54.73 -51.74 -19.81
C LYS A 2 53.57 -52.32 -18.99
N ASN A 3 53.84 -53.03 -17.88
CA ASN A 3 52.78 -53.65 -17.06
C ASN A 3 52.59 -53.05 -15.67
N LEU A 4 53.18 -51.89 -15.39
CA LEU A 4 53.02 -51.23 -14.08
C LEU A 4 52.07 -50.00 -14.15
N ILE A 5 51.61 -49.58 -15.32
CA ILE A 5 50.72 -48.43 -15.48
C ILE A 5 49.23 -48.84 -15.52
N SER A 6 48.93 -50.13 -15.76
CA SER A 6 47.54 -50.62 -15.81
C SER A 6 46.93 -50.96 -14.41
N ILE A 7 47.72 -50.99 -13.35
CA ILE A 7 47.21 -51.25 -11.99
C ILE A 7 46.90 -49.95 -11.22
N LEU A 8 47.43 -48.82 -11.70
CA LEU A 8 47.15 -47.52 -11.04
C LEU A 8 45.87 -46.82 -11.51
N PHE A 9 45.20 -47.35 -12.54
CA PHE A 9 43.93 -46.81 -13.03
C PHE A 9 42.69 -47.57 -12.56
N LEU A 10 42.87 -48.66 -11.77
CA LEU A 10 41.75 -49.47 -11.26
C LEU A 10 41.44 -49.26 -9.78
N VAL A 11 42.06 -48.28 -9.13
CA VAL A 11 41.82 -47.95 -7.72
C VAL A 11 41.11 -46.59 -7.53
N PHE A 12 40.79 -45.87 -8.61
CA PHE A 12 40.07 -44.61 -8.54
C PHE A 12 38.64 -44.65 -9.09
N SER A 13 38.01 -45.79 -9.20
CA SER A 13 36.57 -45.94 -9.38
C SER A 13 35.91 -46.46 -8.08
N ALA A 14 36.33 -45.93 -6.90
CA ALA A 14 35.46 -45.93 -5.78
C ALA A 14 34.40 -44.87 -6.11
N SER A 15 33.32 -45.28 -6.78
CA SER A 15 32.05 -44.56 -6.73
C SER A 15 31.76 -44.26 -5.28
N ASP A 16 31.93 -42.99 -4.89
CA ASP A 16 31.28 -42.46 -3.70
C ASP A 16 29.79 -42.75 -3.89
N LEU A 17 29.33 -43.85 -3.34
CA LEU A 17 27.94 -44.10 -3.06
C LEU A 17 27.54 -42.99 -2.08
N PHE A 18 27.05 -41.88 -2.63
CA PHE A 18 26.40 -40.81 -1.89
C PHE A 18 25.21 -41.45 -1.20
N SER A 19 25.45 -41.91 0.03
CA SER A 19 24.40 -42.41 0.89
C SER A 19 23.54 -41.23 1.29
N GLN A 20 22.39 -41.13 0.61
CA GLN A 20 21.42 -40.05 0.74
C GLN A 20 20.51 -40.36 1.94
N SER A 21 20.05 -39.31 2.61
CA SER A 21 19.13 -39.39 3.72
C SER A 21 17.72 -39.03 3.30
N THR A 22 16.75 -39.57 4.04
CA THR A 22 15.32 -39.25 3.81
C THR A 22 14.74 -38.60 5.06
N ILE A 23 14.00 -37.50 4.86
CA ILE A 23 13.23 -36.82 5.89
C ILE A 23 11.75 -37.01 5.58
N SER A 24 11.02 -37.67 6.46
CA SER A 24 9.59 -37.93 6.28
C SER A 24 8.81 -37.57 7.55
N GLY A 25 7.49 -37.52 7.45
CA GLY A 25 6.63 -37.28 8.60
C GLY A 25 5.23 -36.88 8.19
N THR A 26 4.46 -36.43 9.17
CA THR A 26 3.06 -36.02 8.98
C THR A 26 2.85 -34.61 9.49
N ILE A 27 2.14 -33.80 8.70
CA ILE A 27 1.75 -32.42 9.07
C ILE A 27 0.28 -32.44 9.47
N PHE A 28 -0.02 -31.91 10.65
CA PHE A 28 -1.39 -31.85 11.15
C PHE A 28 -1.69 -30.52 11.87
N GLN A 29 -2.95 -30.20 11.99
CA GLN A 29 -3.43 -29.03 12.71
C GLN A 29 -3.26 -29.25 14.23
N SER A 30 -2.62 -28.32 14.92
CA SER A 30 -2.54 -28.29 16.38
C SER A 30 -3.94 -28.31 17.00
N LYS A 31 -4.16 -29.12 18.04
CA LYS A 31 -5.40 -29.34 18.82
C LYS A 31 -6.49 -30.19 18.17
N THR A 32 -6.59 -30.30 16.87
CA THR A 32 -7.62 -31.12 16.21
C THR A 32 -7.05 -32.39 15.63
N ASN A 33 -5.72 -32.48 15.48
CA ASN A 33 -4.98 -33.55 14.82
C ASN A 33 -5.47 -33.87 13.40
N VAL A 34 -6.16 -32.91 12.75
CA VAL A 34 -6.60 -33.06 11.36
C VAL A 34 -5.39 -32.96 10.45
N PRO A 35 -5.14 -33.95 9.56
CA PRO A 35 -4.04 -33.89 8.60
C PRO A 35 -4.16 -32.68 7.67
N LEU A 36 -3.05 -32.03 7.38
CA LEU A 36 -3.00 -30.87 6.49
C LEU A 36 -2.44 -31.30 5.13
N LYS A 37 -3.31 -31.37 4.14
CA LYS A 37 -2.97 -31.65 2.72
C LYS A 37 -2.42 -30.41 2.05
N GLY A 38 -1.28 -30.53 1.35
CA GLY A 38 -0.72 -29.43 0.58
C GLY A 38 0.12 -28.45 1.43
N ALA A 39 0.50 -28.82 2.65
CA ALA A 39 1.49 -28.05 3.38
C ALA A 39 2.83 -28.09 2.64
N ASN A 40 3.51 -26.96 2.53
CA ASN A 40 4.80 -26.84 1.88
C ASN A 40 5.92 -27.04 2.92
N ILE A 41 6.76 -28.04 2.70
CA ILE A 41 7.91 -28.38 3.51
C ILE A 41 9.17 -28.04 2.72
N GLN A 42 10.04 -27.22 3.27
CA GLN A 42 11.30 -26.83 2.67
C GLN A 42 12.43 -26.95 3.69
N ILE A 43 13.58 -27.48 3.27
CA ILE A 43 14.83 -27.45 4.05
C ILE A 43 15.88 -26.69 3.24
N GLU A 44 16.64 -25.84 3.92
CA GLU A 44 17.67 -24.99 3.30
C GLU A 44 18.92 -24.97 4.18
N SER A 45 20.08 -25.25 3.58
CA SER A 45 21.38 -25.14 4.24
C SER A 45 21.93 -23.72 4.15
N GLU A 46 22.87 -23.35 5.01
CA GLU A 46 23.60 -22.07 4.91
C GLU A 46 24.36 -21.93 3.57
N PHE A 47 24.74 -23.03 2.96
CA PHE A 47 25.45 -23.06 1.67
C PHE A 47 24.51 -23.05 0.46
N GLY A 48 23.19 -22.89 0.66
CA GLY A 48 22.21 -22.72 -0.44
C GLY A 48 21.61 -24.00 -0.99
N ASN A 49 21.92 -25.18 -0.44
CA ASN A 49 21.23 -26.42 -0.83
C ASN A 49 19.77 -26.38 -0.36
N LYS A 50 18.83 -26.62 -1.29
CA LYS A 50 17.39 -26.58 -1.02
C LYS A 50 16.72 -27.87 -1.43
N TYR A 51 15.88 -28.42 -0.55
CA TYR A 51 15.02 -29.56 -0.84
C TYR A 51 13.62 -29.25 -0.35
N GLY A 52 12.61 -29.83 -0.97
CA GLY A 52 11.22 -29.58 -0.57
C GLY A 52 10.28 -30.71 -0.96
N ALA A 53 9.15 -30.75 -0.25
CA ALA A 53 8.03 -31.63 -0.52
C ALA A 53 6.71 -30.97 -0.17
N SER A 54 5.60 -31.54 -0.65
CA SER A 54 4.25 -31.15 -0.27
C SER A 54 3.56 -32.32 0.40
N SER A 55 2.77 -32.04 1.46
CA SER A 55 2.05 -33.11 2.17
C SER A 55 0.87 -33.65 1.35
N ASN A 56 0.63 -34.96 1.45
CA ASN A 56 -0.44 -35.68 0.77
C ASN A 56 -1.81 -35.55 1.48
N ASN A 57 -2.83 -36.27 1.03
CA ASN A 57 -4.18 -36.27 1.61
C ASN A 57 -4.23 -36.70 3.08
N LYS A 58 -3.23 -37.44 3.56
CA LYS A 58 -3.10 -37.89 4.96
C LYS A 58 -2.16 -37.00 5.77
N GLY A 59 -1.66 -35.90 5.18
CA GLY A 59 -0.69 -35.00 5.77
C GLY A 59 0.75 -35.50 5.68
N ASP A 60 1.01 -36.68 5.07
CA ASP A 60 2.35 -37.25 5.02
C ASP A 60 3.21 -36.56 3.97
N PHE A 61 4.49 -36.39 4.26
CA PHE A 61 5.50 -35.86 3.35
C PHE A 61 6.77 -36.73 3.35
N SER A 62 7.54 -36.65 2.29
CA SER A 62 8.87 -37.27 2.20
C SER A 62 9.77 -36.42 1.32
N ILE A 63 10.94 -36.06 1.86
CA ILE A 63 12.04 -35.42 1.15
C ILE A 63 13.15 -36.47 1.05
N VAL A 64 13.45 -36.88 -0.16
CA VAL A 64 14.47 -37.91 -0.44
C VAL A 64 15.76 -37.25 -0.93
N ASP A 65 16.84 -38.01 -0.93
CA ASP A 65 18.13 -37.63 -1.51
C ASP A 65 18.79 -36.39 -0.84
N VAL A 66 18.54 -36.22 0.46
CA VAL A 66 19.12 -35.12 1.24
C VAL A 66 20.58 -35.42 1.58
N LEU A 67 21.46 -34.50 1.23
CA LEU A 67 22.89 -34.57 1.60
C LEU A 67 23.08 -34.35 3.11
N SER A 68 24.15 -34.89 3.66
CA SER A 68 24.51 -34.61 5.05
C SER A 68 24.89 -33.14 5.23
N GLY A 69 24.43 -32.53 6.34
CA GLY A 69 24.66 -31.14 6.67
C GLY A 69 23.62 -30.56 7.61
N ASP A 70 23.83 -29.32 8.00
CA ASP A 70 22.90 -28.57 8.82
C ASP A 70 21.91 -27.78 7.96
N TYR A 71 20.63 -27.93 8.27
CA TYR A 71 19.52 -27.34 7.51
C TYR A 71 18.56 -26.63 8.45
N THR A 72 17.93 -25.59 7.96
CA THR A 72 16.71 -25.01 8.55
C THR A 72 15.50 -25.58 7.83
N MET A 73 14.69 -26.37 8.53
CA MET A 73 13.39 -26.84 8.06
C MET A 73 12.36 -25.75 8.27
N SER A 74 11.59 -25.46 7.23
CA SER A 74 10.46 -24.53 7.23
C SER A 74 9.22 -25.23 6.72
N VAL A 75 8.15 -25.26 7.52
CA VAL A 75 6.86 -25.84 7.12
C VAL A 75 5.80 -24.75 7.15
N SER A 76 5.19 -24.49 6.01
CA SER A 76 4.17 -23.47 5.85
C SER A 76 2.88 -24.05 5.28
N PHE A 77 1.75 -23.54 5.76
CA PHE A 77 0.43 -23.84 5.22
C PHE A 77 -0.47 -22.61 5.39
N ILE A 78 -1.33 -22.36 4.41
CA ILE A 78 -2.17 -21.17 4.40
C ILE A 78 -3.10 -21.14 5.62
N GLY A 79 -3.07 -20.03 6.37
CA GLY A 79 -3.86 -19.88 7.60
C GLY A 79 -3.25 -20.51 8.84
N PHE A 80 -1.99 -20.91 8.74
CA PHE A 80 -1.23 -21.51 9.86
C PHE A 80 0.09 -20.78 10.08
N GLU A 81 0.57 -20.82 11.31
CA GLU A 81 1.92 -20.32 11.64
C GLU A 81 2.97 -21.17 10.95
N THR A 82 3.94 -20.50 10.34
CA THR A 82 5.09 -21.19 9.75
C THR A 82 5.95 -21.79 10.86
N TYR A 83 6.11 -23.10 10.84
CA TYR A 83 7.03 -23.81 11.71
C TYR A 83 8.45 -23.72 11.18
N LYS A 84 9.43 -23.51 12.06
CA LYS A 84 10.85 -23.55 11.72
C LYS A 84 11.63 -24.32 12.78
N GLU A 85 12.55 -25.17 12.33
CA GLU A 85 13.45 -25.95 13.17
C GLU A 85 14.80 -26.16 12.47
N SER A 86 15.90 -26.12 13.22
CA SER A 86 17.20 -26.52 12.70
C SER A 86 17.35 -28.03 12.83
N ILE A 87 17.76 -28.72 11.77
CA ILE A 87 17.99 -30.15 11.74
C ILE A 87 19.36 -30.44 11.17
N SER A 88 20.10 -31.35 11.86
CA SER A 88 21.37 -31.86 11.37
C SER A 88 21.15 -33.25 10.74
N VAL A 89 21.43 -33.35 9.45
CA VAL A 89 21.27 -34.56 8.65
C VAL A 89 22.61 -35.28 8.58
N ILE A 90 22.67 -36.49 9.17
CA ILE A 90 23.83 -37.37 9.15
C ILE A 90 23.64 -38.35 7.98
N LYS A 91 24.74 -38.75 7.37
CA LYS A 91 24.81 -39.65 6.23
C LYS A 91 24.03 -40.96 6.47
N ALA A 92 23.20 -41.37 5.48
CA ALA A 92 22.47 -42.65 5.45
C ALA A 92 21.40 -42.87 6.53
N ASN A 93 20.75 -41.82 7.01
CA ASN A 93 19.72 -41.93 8.02
C ASN A 93 18.33 -41.53 7.53
N SER A 94 17.30 -42.13 8.11
CA SER A 94 15.92 -41.75 7.96
C SER A 94 15.46 -40.95 9.18
N TYR A 95 14.92 -39.78 8.93
CA TYR A 95 14.40 -38.88 9.97
C TYR A 95 12.88 -38.82 9.87
N THR A 96 12.19 -39.03 10.98
CA THR A 96 10.73 -38.86 11.03
C THR A 96 10.38 -37.67 11.91
N LYS A 97 9.66 -36.69 11.32
CA LYS A 97 9.26 -35.46 11.99
C LYS A 97 7.76 -35.23 11.82
N ASN A 98 7.01 -35.42 12.88
CA ASN A 98 5.58 -35.08 12.93
C ASN A 98 5.43 -33.65 13.46
N ILE A 99 4.81 -32.79 12.63
CA ILE A 99 4.78 -31.35 12.87
C ILE A 99 3.33 -30.88 12.98
N SER A 100 3.04 -30.23 14.11
CA SER A 100 1.73 -29.62 14.33
C SER A 100 1.79 -28.11 14.03
N LEU A 101 0.97 -27.67 13.10
CA LEU A 101 0.85 -26.25 12.79
C LEU A 101 -0.30 -25.62 13.60
N ALA A 102 -0.01 -24.50 14.26
CA ALA A 102 -1.04 -23.70 14.90
C ALA A 102 -1.76 -22.85 13.87
N VAL A 103 -3.08 -22.72 14.00
CA VAL A 103 -3.87 -21.82 13.12
C VAL A 103 -3.41 -20.39 13.38
N GLU A 104 -2.94 -19.72 12.35
CA GLU A 104 -2.69 -18.29 12.39
C GLU A 104 -3.97 -17.57 11.96
N PRO A 105 -4.63 -16.80 12.84
CA PRO A 105 -5.78 -15.99 12.43
C PRO A 105 -5.32 -15.00 11.35
N ILE A 106 -6.00 -14.98 10.23
CA ILE A 106 -5.74 -14.01 9.17
C ILE A 106 -5.98 -12.62 9.74
N LEU A 107 -4.90 -11.84 9.85
CA LEU A 107 -4.86 -10.56 10.58
C LEU A 107 -5.63 -9.43 9.92
N MET A 108 -5.97 -9.58 8.66
CA MET A 108 -6.64 -8.55 7.88
C MET A 108 -7.80 -9.19 7.13
N THR A 109 -8.81 -8.38 6.87
CA THR A 109 -9.80 -8.70 5.85
C THR A 109 -9.05 -8.80 4.52
N LYS A 110 -8.29 -9.90 4.36
CA LYS A 110 -7.85 -10.29 3.04
C LYS A 110 -9.15 -10.40 2.29
N LEU A 111 -9.23 -9.69 1.18
CA LEU A 111 -10.28 -9.94 0.21
C LEU A 111 -10.35 -11.45 -0.02
N GLU A 112 -11.24 -12.15 0.67
CA GLU A 112 -11.36 -13.61 0.53
C GLU A 112 -11.68 -14.05 -0.90
N ILE A 113 -11.97 -13.08 -1.76
CA ILE A 113 -12.16 -13.28 -3.20
C ILE A 113 -10.84 -13.77 -3.88
N ILE A 114 -9.69 -13.54 -3.25
CA ILE A 114 -8.36 -13.87 -3.84
C ILE A 114 -7.56 -14.84 -2.94
N SER A 115 -8.13 -15.36 -1.88
CA SER A 115 -7.39 -15.86 -0.72
C SER A 115 -6.88 -17.29 -0.77
N GLU A 116 -7.12 -18.05 -1.79
CA GLU A 116 -6.46 -19.36 -1.93
C GLU A 116 -5.35 -19.25 -2.96
N ALA A 117 -4.09 -19.37 -2.53
CA ALA A 117 -2.92 -19.31 -3.41
C ALA A 117 -2.95 -20.35 -4.54
N ASP A 118 -3.84 -21.33 -4.45
CA ASP A 118 -4.06 -22.40 -5.43
C ASP A 118 -5.30 -22.18 -6.31
N VAL A 119 -6.07 -21.08 -6.11
CA VAL A 119 -7.21 -20.79 -7.00
C VAL A 119 -6.67 -20.16 -8.27
N PRO A 120 -6.85 -20.78 -9.43
CA PRO A 120 -6.51 -20.15 -10.71
C PRO A 120 -7.18 -18.78 -10.80
N TYR A 121 -6.45 -17.77 -11.30
CA TYR A 121 -6.95 -16.39 -11.53
C TYR A 121 -8.32 -16.32 -12.24
N ARG A 122 -8.76 -17.39 -12.86
CA ARG A 122 -10.06 -17.56 -13.53
C ARG A 122 -11.27 -17.45 -12.61
N LYS A 123 -11.12 -17.66 -11.27
CA LYS A 123 -12.24 -17.66 -10.30
C LYS A 123 -12.41 -16.34 -9.55
N ILE A 124 -11.65 -15.30 -9.91
CA ILE A 124 -11.72 -14.00 -9.25
C ILE A 124 -12.79 -13.14 -9.93
N PRO A 125 -13.75 -12.58 -9.17
CA PRO A 125 -14.77 -11.69 -9.75
C PRO A 125 -14.13 -10.44 -10.36
N GLY A 126 -14.23 -10.27 -11.65
CA GLY A 126 -13.55 -9.22 -12.40
C GLY A 126 -12.08 -9.55 -12.64
N ALA A 127 -11.29 -8.56 -13.09
CA ALA A 127 -9.85 -8.69 -13.25
C ALA A 127 -9.15 -8.26 -11.98
N ALA A 128 -8.54 -9.20 -11.28
CA ALA A 128 -7.70 -8.90 -10.13
C ALA A 128 -6.23 -9.21 -10.44
N THR A 129 -5.33 -8.43 -9.86
CA THR A 129 -3.88 -8.64 -9.95
C THR A 129 -3.32 -8.57 -8.54
N VAL A 130 -2.49 -9.54 -8.20
CA VAL A 130 -1.77 -9.57 -6.92
C VAL A 130 -0.28 -9.47 -7.21
N LEU A 131 0.36 -8.46 -6.62
CA LEU A 131 1.80 -8.35 -6.55
C LEU A 131 2.24 -8.83 -5.18
N ASP A 132 2.85 -9.99 -5.13
CA ASP A 132 3.29 -10.61 -3.89
C ASP A 132 4.65 -10.06 -3.43
N LYS A 133 5.07 -10.48 -2.25
CA LYS A 133 6.34 -10.10 -1.65
C LYS A 133 7.57 -10.41 -2.52
N LEU A 134 7.54 -11.49 -3.30
CA LEU A 134 8.66 -11.88 -4.15
C LEU A 134 8.82 -10.90 -5.31
N ILE A 135 7.72 -10.55 -5.96
CA ILE A 135 7.69 -9.55 -7.03
C ILE A 135 8.19 -8.20 -6.49
N LEU A 136 7.63 -7.74 -5.37
CA LEU A 136 8.01 -6.45 -4.76
C LEU A 136 9.48 -6.41 -4.35
N LYS A 137 10.03 -7.52 -3.84
CA LYS A 137 11.45 -7.62 -3.52
C LYS A 137 12.33 -7.58 -4.76
N THR A 138 11.90 -8.19 -5.86
CA THR A 138 12.64 -8.23 -7.13
C THR A 138 12.68 -6.86 -7.80
N VAL A 139 11.55 -6.16 -7.81
CA VAL A 139 11.43 -4.78 -8.34
C VAL A 139 12.29 -3.81 -7.53
N ASN A 140 12.37 -3.99 -6.21
CA ASN A 140 13.08 -3.13 -5.28
C ASN A 140 12.78 -1.62 -5.48
N PRO A 141 11.53 -1.21 -5.46
CA PRO A 141 11.10 0.11 -5.88
C PRO A 141 11.60 1.23 -4.96
N ILE A 142 11.86 2.39 -5.55
CA ILE A 142 12.12 3.66 -4.84
C ILE A 142 10.79 4.30 -4.44
N GLY A 143 9.85 4.35 -5.39
CA GLY A 143 8.51 4.91 -5.21
C GLY A 143 7.41 3.87 -5.37
N THR A 144 6.25 4.15 -4.80
CA THR A 144 5.11 3.23 -4.84
C THR A 144 4.58 3.02 -6.27
N GLN A 145 4.71 4.03 -7.16
CA GLN A 145 4.27 3.91 -8.55
C GLN A 145 5.01 2.81 -9.31
N GLU A 146 6.32 2.60 -9.05
CA GLU A 146 7.12 1.59 -9.74
C GLU A 146 6.60 0.17 -9.51
N MET A 147 6.01 -0.09 -8.34
CA MET A 147 5.35 -1.37 -8.07
C MET A 147 4.14 -1.58 -8.98
N LEU A 148 3.39 -0.51 -9.25
CA LEU A 148 2.13 -0.57 -10.00
C LEU A 148 2.33 -0.68 -11.52
N GLU A 149 3.50 -0.38 -12.04
CA GLU A 149 3.86 -0.55 -13.46
C GLU A 149 3.75 -1.99 -13.93
N TYR A 150 3.86 -2.95 -13.01
CA TYR A 150 3.70 -4.38 -13.30
C TYR A 150 2.24 -4.85 -13.32
N VAL A 151 1.28 -3.93 -13.14
CA VAL A 151 -0.15 -4.27 -13.16
C VAL A 151 -0.77 -3.87 -14.49
N PRO A 152 -1.22 -4.82 -15.34
CA PRO A 152 -1.81 -4.50 -16.63
C PRO A 152 -2.98 -3.52 -16.52
N GLY A 153 -2.97 -2.48 -17.36
CA GLY A 153 -4.03 -1.47 -17.41
C GLY A 153 -3.99 -0.43 -16.30
N ILE A 154 -2.95 -0.38 -15.50
CA ILE A 154 -2.62 0.78 -14.67
C ILE A 154 -1.78 1.76 -15.51
N ASN A 155 -2.08 3.02 -15.33
CA ASN A 155 -1.36 4.15 -15.85
C ASN A 155 -1.10 5.07 -14.65
N GLY A 156 0.15 5.25 -14.31
CA GLY A 156 0.56 6.03 -13.14
C GLY A 156 1.86 6.78 -13.40
N PHE A 157 2.02 7.90 -12.70
CA PHE A 157 3.27 8.64 -12.67
C PHE A 157 3.47 9.29 -11.30
N ALA A 158 4.72 9.48 -10.92
CA ALA A 158 5.08 10.31 -9.78
C ALA A 158 4.98 11.78 -10.20
N ASP A 159 4.28 12.60 -9.41
CA ASP A 159 4.11 14.02 -9.74
C ASP A 159 5.46 14.75 -9.80
N ASP A 160 6.41 14.39 -8.95
CA ASP A 160 7.73 15.01 -8.90
C ASP A 160 8.88 14.10 -9.38
N GLY A 161 8.63 12.81 -9.54
CA GLY A 161 9.61 11.86 -10.09
C GLY A 161 10.81 11.52 -9.20
N ILE A 162 10.76 11.83 -7.91
CA ILE A 162 11.91 11.76 -6.99
C ILE A 162 11.74 10.72 -5.86
N GLY A 163 10.65 9.97 -5.86
CA GLY A 163 10.40 8.93 -4.86
C GLY A 163 9.66 9.41 -3.60
N ASN A 164 9.09 10.61 -3.62
CA ASN A 164 8.19 11.11 -2.59
C ASN A 164 6.80 10.41 -2.64
N SER A 165 5.88 10.84 -1.79
CA SER A 165 4.56 10.20 -1.68
C SER A 165 3.53 10.68 -2.71
N ARG A 166 3.85 11.64 -3.58
CA ARG A 166 2.91 12.19 -4.55
C ARG A 166 2.91 11.39 -5.85
N ILE A 167 1.88 10.59 -6.05
CA ILE A 167 1.68 9.83 -7.28
C ILE A 167 0.24 9.99 -7.79
N SER A 168 0.08 9.93 -9.09
CA SER A 168 -1.19 9.94 -9.78
C SER A 168 -1.43 8.60 -10.48
N ILE A 169 -2.55 7.94 -10.19
CA ILE A 169 -2.87 6.59 -10.66
C ILE A 169 -4.21 6.59 -11.37
N GLY A 170 -4.23 6.13 -12.61
CA GLY A 170 -5.42 5.81 -13.38
C GLY A 170 -5.50 4.32 -13.69
N ILE A 171 -6.70 3.81 -13.89
CA ILE A 171 -6.95 2.43 -14.27
C ILE A 171 -7.84 2.41 -15.51
N ARG A 172 -7.53 1.55 -16.48
CA ARG A 172 -8.31 1.36 -17.72
C ARG A 172 -8.52 2.66 -18.51
N GLY A 173 -7.48 3.49 -18.65
CA GLY A 173 -7.52 4.72 -19.43
C GLY A 173 -8.20 5.90 -18.74
N LEU A 174 -8.64 5.78 -17.50
CA LEU A 174 -9.12 6.91 -16.73
C LEU A 174 -7.98 7.88 -16.43
N ASN A 175 -8.31 9.18 -16.43
CA ASN A 175 -7.34 10.22 -16.11
C ASN A 175 -6.72 9.96 -14.71
N PRO A 176 -5.40 9.80 -14.63
CA PRO A 176 -4.72 9.43 -13.39
C PRO A 176 -4.63 10.57 -12.38
N ARG A 177 -4.95 11.81 -12.77
CA ARG A 177 -4.74 13.00 -11.95
C ARG A 177 -5.18 12.78 -10.51
N ARG A 178 -4.19 12.77 -9.60
CA ARG A 178 -4.33 12.62 -8.15
C ARG A 178 -5.15 11.40 -7.71
N SER A 179 -5.15 10.37 -8.53
CA SER A 179 -5.82 9.08 -8.25
C SER A 179 -7.30 9.20 -7.83
N SER A 180 -7.97 10.29 -8.21
CA SER A 180 -9.31 10.65 -7.69
C SER A 180 -10.44 9.71 -8.11
N ARG A 181 -10.18 8.78 -9.05
CA ARG A 181 -11.16 7.82 -9.56
C ARG A 181 -10.83 6.37 -9.21
N VAL A 182 -9.85 6.18 -8.33
CA VAL A 182 -9.40 4.88 -7.85
C VAL A 182 -9.45 4.92 -6.33
N LEU A 183 -10.15 3.97 -5.72
CA LEU A 183 -10.13 3.83 -4.26
C LEU A 183 -8.81 3.21 -3.83
N ILE A 184 -8.10 3.89 -2.96
CA ILE A 184 -6.81 3.43 -2.44
C ILE A 184 -6.95 3.10 -0.96
N LEU A 185 -6.53 1.90 -0.61
CA LEU A 185 -6.61 1.34 0.74
C LEU A 185 -5.21 0.99 1.25
N GLU A 186 -5.00 1.14 2.53
CA GLU A 186 -3.91 0.53 3.29
C GLU A 186 -4.52 -0.42 4.33
N ASP A 187 -4.21 -1.71 4.23
CA ASP A 187 -4.76 -2.75 5.12
C ASP A 187 -6.32 -2.76 5.12
N GLY A 188 -6.95 -2.47 3.97
CA GLY A 188 -8.41 -2.42 3.83
C GLY A 188 -9.08 -1.14 4.31
N ILE A 189 -8.32 -0.13 4.74
CA ILE A 189 -8.79 1.16 5.24
C ILE A 189 -8.52 2.25 4.18
N PRO A 190 -9.52 3.08 3.81
CA PRO A 190 -9.31 4.17 2.86
C PRO A 190 -8.25 5.16 3.37
N ILE A 191 -7.33 5.54 2.48
CA ILE A 191 -6.25 6.49 2.80
C ILE A 191 -6.37 7.82 2.06
N GLN A 192 -7.40 8.00 1.23
CA GLN A 192 -7.73 9.30 0.68
C GLN A 192 -8.07 10.28 1.81
N PRO A 193 -7.59 11.54 1.75
CA PRO A 193 -7.78 12.51 2.82
C PRO A 193 -9.25 12.86 3.09
N ALA A 194 -10.12 12.87 2.05
CA ALA A 194 -11.57 13.00 2.17
C ALA A 194 -12.23 12.24 1.01
N LEU A 195 -12.85 11.12 1.32
CA LEU A 195 -13.32 10.15 0.32
C LEU A 195 -14.51 10.66 -0.49
N TYR A 196 -15.39 11.45 0.13
CA TYR A 196 -16.63 11.96 -0.48
C TYR A 196 -16.45 13.34 -1.10
N VAL A 197 -15.81 14.28 -0.39
CA VAL A 197 -15.70 15.68 -0.82
C VAL A 197 -14.46 15.91 -1.67
N TYR A 198 -13.33 15.30 -1.31
CA TYR A 198 -12.05 15.57 -1.96
C TYR A 198 -11.18 14.31 -2.06
N PRO A 199 -11.49 13.39 -2.98
CA PRO A 199 -10.85 12.07 -3.07
C PRO A 199 -9.43 12.09 -3.65
N ASN A 200 -8.79 13.25 -3.76
CA ASN A 200 -7.45 13.39 -4.30
C ASN A 200 -6.39 12.84 -3.34
N MET A 201 -5.46 12.06 -3.87
CA MET A 201 -4.34 11.50 -3.13
C MET A 201 -3.16 12.47 -3.05
N TYR A 202 -2.59 12.59 -1.86
CA TYR A 202 -1.33 13.31 -1.58
C TYR A 202 -0.38 12.48 -0.73
N TYR A 203 -0.77 11.28 -0.37
CA TYR A 203 0.02 10.34 0.38
C TYR A 203 -0.16 8.95 -0.20
N ASN A 204 0.93 8.27 -0.47
CA ASN A 204 0.95 6.85 -0.74
C ASN A 204 1.92 6.19 0.24
N PRO A 205 1.59 4.99 0.75
CA PRO A 205 2.45 4.32 1.72
C PRO A 205 3.80 3.99 1.08
N PRO A 206 4.92 4.24 1.79
CA PRO A 206 6.24 3.91 1.27
C PRO A 206 6.37 2.43 0.90
N ALA A 207 7.03 2.16 -0.21
CA ALA A 207 7.22 0.81 -0.76
C ALA A 207 7.88 -0.15 0.25
N GLU A 208 8.77 0.37 1.09
CA GLU A 208 9.50 -0.39 2.11
C GLU A 208 8.57 -1.04 3.16
N ARG A 209 7.38 -0.48 3.37
CA ARG A 209 6.37 -0.99 4.33
C ARG A 209 5.45 -2.04 3.73
N ILE A 210 5.39 -2.16 2.41
CA ILE A 210 4.42 -3.00 1.70
C ILE A 210 4.95 -4.42 1.57
N ASP A 211 4.05 -5.39 1.79
CA ASP A 211 4.31 -6.81 1.64
C ASP A 211 3.55 -7.42 0.44
N GLN A 212 2.40 -6.85 0.10
CA GLN A 212 1.55 -7.27 -1.01
C GLN A 212 0.71 -6.10 -1.52
N ILE A 213 0.40 -6.09 -2.81
CA ILE A 213 -0.56 -5.16 -3.41
C ILE A 213 -1.64 -5.96 -4.13
N GLU A 214 -2.89 -5.62 -3.89
CA GLU A 214 -4.02 -6.16 -4.63
C GLU A 214 -4.68 -5.05 -5.43
N VAL A 215 -4.92 -5.31 -6.72
CA VAL A 215 -5.62 -4.40 -7.62
C VAL A 215 -6.85 -5.10 -8.15
N ILE A 216 -8.02 -4.55 -7.85
CA ILE A 216 -9.31 -5.11 -8.23
C ILE A 216 -9.98 -4.17 -9.22
N LYS A 217 -10.36 -4.72 -10.35
CA LYS A 217 -10.99 -4.01 -11.46
C LYS A 217 -12.35 -4.64 -11.79
N GLY A 218 -13.41 -3.83 -11.87
CA GLY A 218 -14.75 -4.29 -12.21
C GLY A 218 -15.69 -4.43 -10.99
N SER A 219 -16.72 -5.26 -11.08
CA SER A 219 -17.82 -5.34 -10.12
C SER A 219 -17.42 -5.71 -8.68
N GLY A 220 -16.31 -6.43 -8.50
CA GLY A 220 -15.78 -6.74 -7.16
C GLY A 220 -15.37 -5.49 -6.35
N SER A 221 -15.16 -4.35 -7.01
CA SER A 221 -14.81 -3.09 -6.35
C SER A 221 -15.96 -2.45 -5.57
N ILE A 222 -17.20 -2.81 -5.84
CA ILE A 222 -18.42 -2.25 -5.21
C ILE A 222 -18.41 -2.41 -3.68
N LEU A 223 -17.85 -3.50 -3.18
CA LEU A 223 -17.78 -3.79 -1.74
C LEU A 223 -16.98 -2.77 -0.93
N TYR A 224 -16.12 -1.99 -1.60
CA TYR A 224 -15.16 -1.12 -0.92
C TYR A 224 -15.65 0.30 -0.69
N GLY A 225 -16.53 0.81 -1.55
CA GLY A 225 -17.13 2.13 -1.34
C GLY A 225 -17.08 3.06 -2.56
N PRO A 226 -17.25 4.36 -2.35
CA PRO A 226 -17.16 5.35 -3.40
C PRO A 226 -15.75 5.41 -4.02
N GLN A 227 -15.62 6.11 -5.14
CA GLN A 227 -14.37 6.30 -5.90
C GLN A 227 -13.79 5.02 -6.53
N THR A 228 -14.62 4.01 -6.75
CA THR A 228 -14.21 2.71 -7.34
C THR A 228 -14.43 2.63 -8.86
N MET A 229 -14.62 3.76 -9.54
CA MET A 229 -14.85 3.81 -10.99
C MET A 229 -13.74 3.12 -11.79
N GLY A 230 -12.47 3.37 -11.45
CA GLY A 230 -11.32 2.67 -12.03
C GLY A 230 -11.09 1.30 -11.41
N GLY A 231 -11.37 1.17 -10.14
CA GLY A 231 -11.10 -0.02 -9.33
C GLY A 231 -10.62 0.32 -7.94
N VAL A 232 -10.03 -0.67 -7.29
CA VAL A 232 -9.48 -0.57 -5.93
C VAL A 232 -8.03 -1.02 -5.95
N ILE A 233 -7.18 -0.28 -5.26
CA ILE A 233 -5.81 -0.67 -4.92
C ILE A 233 -5.73 -0.83 -3.42
N ASN A 234 -5.31 -2.00 -2.94
CA ASN A 234 -5.13 -2.26 -1.52
C ASN A 234 -3.67 -2.63 -1.24
N TYR A 235 -3.00 -1.78 -0.49
CA TYR A 235 -1.64 -2.01 -0.01
C TYR A 235 -1.69 -2.77 1.30
N PHE A 236 -1.16 -3.99 1.34
CA PHE A 236 -1.00 -4.74 2.57
C PHE A 236 0.37 -4.47 3.16
N THR A 237 0.38 -3.95 4.37
CA THR A 237 1.63 -3.68 5.08
C THR A 237 2.20 -4.95 5.69
N LYS A 238 3.52 -5.00 5.88
CA LYS A 238 4.21 -6.10 6.56
C LYS A 238 3.59 -6.38 7.93
N LYS A 239 3.39 -7.65 8.24
CA LYS A 239 2.88 -8.07 9.55
C LYS A 239 4.00 -8.05 10.60
N PRO A 240 3.67 -7.79 11.89
CA PRO A 240 4.62 -7.94 12.98
C PRO A 240 5.25 -9.32 13.01
N ARG A 241 6.55 -9.37 13.25
CA ARG A 241 7.33 -10.62 13.30
C ARG A 241 6.85 -11.54 14.43
N ASN A 242 7.02 -12.82 14.22
CA ASN A 242 6.74 -13.84 15.24
C ASN A 242 7.88 -13.96 16.26
N GLU A 243 9.13 -13.77 15.80
CA GLU A 243 10.36 -13.90 16.58
C GLU A 243 11.10 -12.58 16.63
N PHE A 244 11.85 -12.36 17.70
CA PHE A 244 12.68 -11.17 17.83
C PHE A 244 13.68 -11.06 16.68
N GLY A 245 13.72 -9.89 16.09
CA GLY A 245 14.65 -9.61 15.01
C GLY A 245 14.41 -8.25 14.39
N GLY A 246 15.29 -7.88 13.48
CA GLY A 246 15.21 -6.61 12.79
C GLY A 246 15.78 -6.70 11.38
N LYS A 247 15.60 -5.62 10.65
CA LYS A 247 16.16 -5.41 9.32
C LYS A 247 16.50 -3.95 9.15
N ILE A 248 17.65 -3.68 8.54
CA ILE A 248 18.01 -2.36 8.05
C ILE A 248 18.18 -2.48 6.53
N LYS A 249 17.59 -1.54 5.79
CA LYS A 249 17.78 -1.39 4.35
C LYS A 249 18.31 0.02 4.10
N LEU A 250 19.48 0.10 3.48
CA LEU A 250 20.10 1.36 3.04
C LEU A 250 20.00 1.41 1.52
N THR A 251 19.61 2.54 0.99
CA THR A 251 19.55 2.78 -0.45
C THR A 251 20.17 4.15 -0.72
N ALA A 252 21.01 4.24 -1.74
CA ALA A 252 21.58 5.47 -2.24
C ALA A 252 21.51 5.50 -3.76
N GLY A 253 21.42 6.67 -4.34
CA GLY A 253 21.31 6.86 -5.79
C GLY A 253 21.78 8.24 -6.24
N GLU A 254 21.58 8.52 -7.51
CA GLU A 254 21.86 9.82 -8.10
C GLU A 254 20.98 10.93 -7.49
N ASN A 255 21.34 12.18 -7.76
CA ASN A 255 20.63 13.37 -7.30
C ASN A 255 20.44 13.39 -5.76
N GLY A 256 21.48 13.04 -5.01
CA GLY A 256 21.47 13.08 -3.54
C GLY A 256 20.49 12.09 -2.90
N TYR A 257 19.91 11.16 -3.66
CA TYR A 257 18.92 10.22 -3.12
C TYR A 257 19.54 9.31 -2.06
N SER A 258 18.91 9.26 -0.90
CA SER A 258 19.24 8.30 0.15
C SER A 258 18.00 7.90 0.95
N SER A 259 17.98 6.64 1.39
CA SER A 259 16.90 6.08 2.19
C SER A 259 17.45 5.13 3.24
N ILE A 260 16.96 5.26 4.46
CA ILE A 260 17.25 4.36 5.58
C ILE A 260 15.91 3.82 6.08
N PHE A 261 15.69 2.53 5.89
CA PHE A 261 14.52 1.84 6.46
C PHE A 261 14.97 0.85 7.52
N THR A 262 14.41 0.98 8.71
CA THR A 262 14.67 0.08 9.84
C THR A 262 13.36 -0.51 10.32
N GLU A 263 13.35 -1.81 10.57
CA GLU A 263 12.25 -2.50 11.25
C GLU A 263 12.82 -3.37 12.37
N ILE A 264 12.19 -3.37 13.53
CA ILE A 264 12.52 -4.20 14.66
C ILE A 264 11.24 -4.66 15.33
N GLY A 265 11.14 -5.95 15.65
CA GLY A 265 9.92 -6.51 16.23
C GLY A 265 10.11 -7.91 16.79
N GLY A 266 8.98 -8.53 17.16
CA GLY A 266 8.96 -9.89 17.67
C GLY A 266 9.41 -10.05 19.12
N TRP A 267 9.64 -8.94 19.86
CA TRP A 267 9.84 -9.01 21.31
C TRP A 267 8.46 -9.10 22.00
N GLY A 268 8.38 -9.86 23.06
CA GLY A 268 7.15 -10.03 23.83
C GLY A 268 6.78 -11.48 24.08
N SER A 269 5.71 -11.70 24.81
CA SER A 269 5.15 -13.04 24.99
C SER A 269 4.49 -13.49 23.69
N GLY A 270 4.45 -14.79 23.37
CA GLY A 270 3.89 -15.31 22.12
C GLY A 270 2.45 -14.87 21.78
N LYS A 271 1.75 -14.15 22.68
CA LYS A 271 0.44 -13.54 22.44
C LYS A 271 0.52 -12.10 21.98
N ILE A 272 1.58 -11.38 22.30
CA ILE A 272 1.77 -9.95 21.98
C ILE A 272 3.01 -9.82 21.12
N ARG A 273 2.87 -9.23 19.95
CA ARG A 273 3.95 -9.03 18.97
C ARG A 273 3.99 -7.57 18.55
N PRO A 274 4.82 -6.77 19.20
CA PRO A 274 5.07 -5.40 18.76
C PRO A 274 6.09 -5.36 17.63
N GLU A 275 6.01 -4.34 16.79
CA GLU A 275 6.97 -4.01 15.76
C GLU A 275 7.02 -2.50 15.56
N ILE A 276 8.22 -1.96 15.41
CA ILE A 276 8.48 -0.57 15.07
C ILE A 276 9.16 -0.53 13.70
N GLN A 277 8.71 0.37 12.84
CA GLN A 277 9.32 0.66 11.55
C GLN A 277 9.63 2.15 11.49
N LEU A 278 10.80 2.48 10.98
CA LEU A 278 11.26 3.86 10.75
C LEU A 278 11.85 3.95 9.35
N LEU A 279 11.39 4.94 8.58
CA LEU A 279 11.93 5.31 7.29
C LEU A 279 12.34 6.77 7.32
N LEU A 280 13.57 7.03 6.92
CA LEU A 280 14.08 8.34 6.56
C LEU A 280 14.47 8.31 5.09
N LYS A 281 14.00 9.27 4.32
CA LYS A 281 14.25 9.35 2.88
C LYS A 281 14.48 10.79 2.49
N ARG A 282 15.44 11.03 1.61
CA ARG A 282 15.69 12.36 1.04
C ARG A 282 16.24 12.26 -0.37
N GLY A 283 16.16 13.34 -1.10
CA GLY A 283 16.78 13.50 -2.42
C GLY A 283 16.79 14.96 -2.85
N ASP A 284 17.77 15.33 -3.66
CA ASP A 284 17.86 16.69 -4.20
C ASP A 284 16.98 16.86 -5.45
N GLY A 285 16.55 15.74 -6.02
CA GLY A 285 15.71 15.70 -7.20
C GLY A 285 16.45 15.91 -8.51
N PHE A 286 15.72 15.72 -9.60
CA PHE A 286 16.25 15.82 -10.96
C PHE A 286 16.38 17.26 -11.44
N ARG A 287 15.46 18.15 -11.01
CA ARG A 287 15.40 19.56 -11.39
C ARG A 287 15.97 20.47 -10.31
N GLN A 288 16.20 21.73 -10.66
CA GLN A 288 16.37 22.80 -9.69
C GLN A 288 15.13 22.88 -8.78
N ASN A 289 15.31 23.22 -7.51
CA ASN A 289 14.23 23.34 -6.53
C ASN A 289 13.29 22.13 -6.52
N ASN A 290 13.85 20.94 -6.41
CA ASN A 290 13.10 19.69 -6.48
C ASN A 290 13.48 18.72 -5.35
N SER A 291 14.06 19.23 -4.27
CA SER A 291 14.48 18.42 -3.12
C SER A 291 13.28 17.98 -2.28
N PHE A 292 13.46 16.89 -1.56
CA PHE A 292 12.50 16.43 -0.56
C PHE A 292 13.17 15.73 0.61
N GLU A 293 12.49 15.77 1.75
CA GLU A 293 12.78 14.99 2.93
C GLU A 293 11.52 14.33 3.45
N GLN A 294 11.60 13.06 3.83
CA GLN A 294 10.48 12.27 4.33
C GLN A 294 10.86 11.48 5.57
N LEU A 295 10.03 11.58 6.60
CA LEU A 295 10.04 10.73 7.78
C LEU A 295 8.75 9.92 7.81
N ASN A 296 8.85 8.59 7.89
CA ASN A 296 7.69 7.72 8.14
C ASN A 296 7.98 6.78 9.30
N SER A 297 7.16 6.84 10.34
CA SER A 297 7.27 5.98 11.51
C SER A 297 5.99 5.17 11.68
N THR A 298 6.12 3.89 11.97
CA THR A 298 4.96 3.00 12.19
C THR A 298 5.20 2.13 13.40
N LEU A 299 4.24 2.17 14.32
CA LEU A 299 4.15 1.26 15.44
C LEU A 299 3.03 0.26 15.18
N LYS A 300 3.30 -1.01 15.32
CA LYS A 300 2.34 -2.10 15.16
C LYS A 300 2.31 -2.97 16.40
N LEU A 301 1.15 -3.44 16.76
CA LEU A 301 0.95 -4.39 17.84
C LEU A 301 -0.06 -5.44 17.40
N ASN A 302 0.36 -6.69 17.40
CA ASN A 302 -0.54 -7.81 17.20
C ASN A 302 -0.76 -8.53 18.54
N TYR A 303 -2.03 -8.57 18.98
CA TYR A 303 -2.43 -9.25 20.21
C TYR A 303 -3.33 -10.44 19.89
N ARG A 304 -2.81 -11.66 20.05
CA ARG A 304 -3.57 -12.90 19.91
C ARG A 304 -4.29 -13.21 21.22
N LYS A 305 -5.54 -12.71 21.34
CA LYS A 305 -6.36 -12.96 22.53
C LYS A 305 -6.66 -14.46 22.72
N SER A 306 -6.92 -15.17 21.62
CA SER A 306 -7.15 -16.62 21.57
C SER A 306 -6.82 -17.17 20.18
N GLN A 307 -6.94 -18.47 19.96
CA GLN A 307 -6.81 -19.06 18.62
C GLN A 307 -7.90 -18.60 17.62
N LYS A 308 -9.01 -18.08 18.14
CA LYS A 308 -10.13 -17.61 17.33
C LYS A 308 -10.20 -16.09 17.24
N LYS A 309 -9.44 -15.35 18.04
CA LYS A 309 -9.57 -13.90 18.15
C LYS A 309 -8.23 -13.21 18.21
N ASN A 310 -8.03 -12.32 17.27
CA ASN A 310 -6.84 -11.49 17.13
C ASN A 310 -7.20 -10.01 17.09
N LEU A 311 -6.36 -9.17 17.66
CA LEU A 311 -6.44 -7.73 17.63
C LEU A 311 -5.14 -7.17 17.05
N TYR A 312 -5.27 -6.33 16.04
CA TYR A 312 -4.17 -5.63 15.42
C TYR A 312 -4.34 -4.13 15.58
N LEU A 313 -3.31 -3.48 16.08
CA LEU A 313 -3.21 -2.03 16.24
C LEU A 313 -2.08 -1.53 15.35
N LYS A 314 -2.31 -0.40 14.68
CA LYS A 314 -1.29 0.30 13.89
C LYS A 314 -1.42 1.79 14.14
N ALA A 315 -0.31 2.43 14.49
CA ALA A 315 -0.17 3.88 14.52
C ALA A 315 0.90 4.27 13.51
N ASN A 316 0.61 5.24 12.66
CA ASN A 316 1.52 5.72 11.62
C ASN A 316 1.64 7.24 11.68
N LEU A 317 2.85 7.73 11.52
CA LEU A 317 3.17 9.13 11.30
C LEU A 317 3.97 9.24 10.01
N ASN A 318 3.57 10.17 9.14
CA ASN A 318 4.31 10.56 7.95
C ASN A 318 4.46 12.07 7.92
N TYR A 319 5.68 12.52 7.78
CA TYR A 319 6.02 13.91 7.51
C TYR A 319 6.82 13.99 6.22
N GLU A 320 6.50 14.93 5.37
CA GLU A 320 7.23 15.21 4.13
C GLU A 320 7.32 16.72 3.93
N ASP A 321 8.51 17.19 3.61
CA ASP A 321 8.78 18.54 3.13
C ASP A 321 9.44 18.43 1.76
N SER A 322 8.90 19.10 0.76
CA SER A 322 9.38 19.00 -0.61
C SER A 322 9.23 20.31 -1.36
N GLN A 323 10.22 20.62 -2.19
CA GLN A 323 10.18 21.68 -3.18
C GLN A 323 9.38 21.18 -4.40
N ALA A 324 8.06 21.26 -4.31
CA ALA A 324 7.16 20.68 -5.28
C ALA A 324 6.44 21.75 -6.08
N THR A 325 6.85 21.95 -7.31
CA THR A 325 6.16 22.85 -8.23
C THR A 325 4.99 22.17 -8.94
N TYR A 326 3.99 22.95 -9.29
CA TYR A 326 2.87 22.54 -10.15
C TYR A 326 3.09 22.93 -11.61
N THR A 327 4.01 23.84 -11.86
CA THR A 327 4.27 24.41 -13.18
C THR A 327 5.21 23.50 -13.95
N GLY A 328 4.78 23.07 -15.13
CA GLY A 328 5.61 22.36 -16.08
C GLY A 328 6.52 23.31 -16.87
N LEU A 329 7.34 22.75 -17.74
CA LEU A 329 8.14 23.50 -18.70
C LEU A 329 7.40 23.62 -20.03
N THR A 330 7.64 24.73 -20.74
CA THR A 330 7.31 24.83 -22.15
C THR A 330 8.26 23.95 -22.97
N LYS A 331 7.90 23.65 -24.23
CA LYS A 331 8.83 22.94 -25.11
C LYS A 331 10.16 23.68 -25.26
N TRP A 332 10.12 25.00 -25.38
CA TRP A 332 11.32 25.81 -25.49
C TRP A 332 12.22 25.71 -24.25
N SER A 333 11.65 25.88 -23.05
CA SER A 333 12.40 25.75 -21.81
C SER A 333 12.98 24.35 -21.64
N PHE A 334 12.22 23.31 -21.99
CA PHE A 334 12.67 21.94 -21.90
C PHE A 334 13.82 21.62 -22.87
N ASP A 335 13.75 22.15 -24.11
CA ASP A 335 14.80 21.92 -25.12
C ASP A 335 16.11 22.64 -24.77
N ASN A 336 16.04 23.76 -24.04
CA ASN A 336 17.22 24.54 -23.65
C ASN A 336 17.80 24.13 -22.29
N ASP A 337 16.96 23.89 -21.28
CA ASP A 337 17.36 23.40 -19.95
C ASP A 337 16.26 22.55 -19.34
N PRO A 338 16.28 21.22 -19.49
CA PRO A 338 15.28 20.34 -18.93
C PRO A 338 15.29 20.27 -17.40
N LYS A 339 16.33 20.79 -16.75
CA LYS A 339 16.43 20.86 -15.29
C LYS A 339 15.89 22.17 -14.72
N PHE A 340 15.59 23.13 -15.56
CA PHE A 340 15.08 24.42 -15.14
C PHE A 340 13.79 24.29 -14.33
N ASN A 341 13.69 25.00 -13.22
CA ASN A 341 12.48 25.14 -12.44
C ASN A 341 12.16 26.63 -12.27
N PRO A 342 11.03 27.09 -12.83
CA PRO A 342 10.66 28.51 -12.78
C PRO A 342 10.11 28.95 -11.41
N LYS A 343 10.02 28.06 -10.43
CA LYS A 343 9.35 28.28 -9.14
C LYS A 343 10.30 27.97 -7.98
N GLU A 344 11.09 28.96 -7.55
CA GLU A 344 12.09 28.79 -6.48
C GLU A 344 11.46 28.56 -5.13
N ASP A 345 10.36 29.25 -4.84
CA ASP A 345 9.70 29.25 -3.54
C ASP A 345 8.52 28.27 -3.44
N ASP A 346 8.22 27.52 -4.48
CA ASP A 346 7.17 26.49 -4.39
C ASP A 346 7.58 25.43 -3.36
N ASN A 347 6.74 25.28 -2.32
CA ASN A 347 6.99 24.34 -1.24
C ASN A 347 5.72 23.57 -0.88
N PHE A 348 5.88 22.29 -0.61
CA PHE A 348 4.80 21.38 -0.25
C PHE A 348 5.15 20.59 1.00
N THR A 349 4.38 20.79 2.06
CA THR A 349 4.54 20.04 3.30
C THR A 349 3.32 19.19 3.59
N VAL A 350 3.55 18.01 4.13
CA VAL A 350 2.51 17.06 4.57
C VAL A 350 2.83 16.53 5.95
N LEU A 351 1.83 16.57 6.83
CA LEU A 351 1.83 15.81 8.07
C LEU A 351 0.62 14.90 8.07
N ARG A 352 0.83 13.59 8.18
CA ARG A 352 -0.25 12.60 8.34
C ARG A 352 -0.01 11.77 9.58
N THR A 353 -1.06 11.64 10.37
CA THR A 353 -1.11 10.63 11.44
C THR A 353 -2.31 9.72 11.21
N ALA A 354 -2.17 8.43 11.50
CA ALA A 354 -3.26 7.48 11.37
C ALA A 354 -3.22 6.46 12.50
N PHE A 355 -4.39 6.04 12.91
CA PHE A 355 -4.60 5.05 13.95
C PHE A 355 -5.62 4.02 13.49
N ASP A 356 -5.22 2.77 13.42
CA ASP A 356 -6.02 1.66 12.93
C ASP A 356 -6.14 0.57 14.00
N LEU A 357 -7.36 0.10 14.21
CA LEU A 357 -7.70 -1.04 15.07
C LEU A 357 -8.46 -2.06 14.24
N ILE A 358 -7.92 -3.26 14.08
CA ILE A 358 -8.57 -4.34 13.37
C ILE A 358 -8.70 -5.56 14.29
N GLN A 359 -9.93 -5.98 14.55
CA GLN A 359 -10.22 -7.20 15.27
C GLN A 359 -10.74 -8.26 14.32
N SER A 360 -10.11 -9.41 14.30
CA SER A 360 -10.52 -10.59 13.53
C SER A 360 -10.97 -11.68 14.49
N GLU A 361 -12.12 -12.32 14.21
CA GLU A 361 -12.70 -13.34 15.07
C GLU A 361 -13.33 -14.47 14.23
N LYS A 362 -12.88 -15.69 14.47
CA LYS A 362 -13.52 -16.90 13.94
C LYS A 362 -14.62 -17.33 14.92
N ILE A 363 -15.88 -17.05 14.58
CA ILE A 363 -17.04 -17.38 15.43
C ILE A 363 -17.21 -18.90 15.48
N ASN A 364 -17.23 -19.54 14.29
CA ASN A 364 -17.27 -21.00 14.12
C ASN A 364 -16.50 -21.41 12.86
N SER A 365 -16.64 -22.67 12.40
CA SER A 365 -15.96 -23.15 11.18
C SER A 365 -16.32 -22.35 9.93
N ASN A 366 -17.51 -21.79 9.88
CA ASN A 366 -18.11 -21.22 8.68
C ASN A 366 -18.26 -19.71 8.73
N ILE A 367 -18.12 -19.08 9.92
CA ILE A 367 -18.36 -17.66 10.12
C ILE A 367 -17.09 -16.98 10.65
N PHE A 368 -16.63 -16.02 9.90
CA PHE A 368 -15.54 -15.13 10.26
C PHE A 368 -16.05 -13.69 10.37
N LYS A 369 -15.69 -13.00 11.45
CA LYS A 369 -16.07 -11.61 11.72
C LYS A 369 -14.84 -10.73 11.71
N SER A 370 -14.93 -9.57 11.06
CA SER A 370 -13.94 -8.49 11.13
C SER A 370 -14.58 -7.22 11.63
N THR A 371 -13.90 -6.54 12.54
CA THR A 371 -14.28 -5.22 13.06
C THR A 371 -13.09 -4.29 12.90
N THR A 372 -13.30 -3.16 12.25
CA THR A 372 -12.25 -2.17 11.99
C THR A 372 -12.71 -0.82 12.51
N ALA A 373 -11.87 -0.15 13.31
CA ALA A 373 -12.02 1.25 13.66
C ALA A 373 -10.77 1.99 13.22
N PHE A 374 -10.92 3.18 12.66
CA PHE A 374 -9.80 3.95 12.16
C PHE A 374 -10.02 5.44 12.35
N PHE A 375 -8.92 6.15 12.48
CA PHE A 375 -8.88 7.61 12.49
C PHE A 375 -7.60 8.08 11.79
N SER A 376 -7.71 9.16 11.01
CA SER A 376 -6.56 9.82 10.42
C SER A 376 -6.72 11.33 10.46
N PHE A 377 -5.60 11.98 10.68
CA PHE A 377 -5.40 13.41 10.51
C PHE A 377 -4.42 13.60 9.36
N PHE A 378 -4.73 14.55 8.48
CA PHE A 378 -3.88 14.87 7.34
C PHE A 378 -3.85 16.39 7.17
N ASP A 379 -2.68 16.99 7.30
CA ASP A 379 -2.46 18.42 7.09
C ASP A 379 -1.52 18.61 5.90
N ARG A 380 -1.94 19.43 4.95
CA ARG A 380 -1.21 19.69 3.73
C ARG A 380 -1.13 21.19 3.50
N LYS A 381 0.10 21.70 3.37
CA LYS A 381 0.38 23.09 3.04
C LYS A 381 1.13 23.13 1.71
N TRP A 382 0.61 23.87 0.77
CA TRP A 382 1.24 24.10 -0.51
C TRP A 382 1.35 25.59 -0.76
N TRP A 383 2.53 26.12 -0.60
CA TRP A 383 2.88 27.48 -0.94
C TRP A 383 3.39 27.52 -2.36
N ARG A 384 2.86 28.48 -3.15
CA ARG A 384 3.13 28.59 -4.57
C ARG A 384 3.31 30.06 -4.93
N GLU A 385 4.27 30.33 -5.79
CA GLU A 385 4.46 31.63 -6.40
C GLU A 385 3.38 31.91 -7.43
N ASN A 386 2.95 33.17 -7.51
CA ASN A 386 2.10 33.65 -8.57
C ASN A 386 2.91 33.87 -9.86
N ASP A 387 2.23 33.73 -10.99
CA ASP A 387 2.84 33.95 -12.31
C ASP A 387 2.62 35.40 -12.76
N ILE A 388 3.59 35.95 -13.50
CA ILE A 388 3.45 37.20 -14.26
C ILE A 388 3.29 36.83 -15.72
N PHE A 389 2.26 37.38 -16.36
CA PHE A 389 1.96 37.18 -17.77
C PHE A 389 2.00 38.52 -18.51
N ILE A 390 2.56 38.49 -19.71
CA ILE A 390 2.55 39.61 -20.66
C ILE A 390 1.98 39.14 -22.01
N ASP A 391 1.63 40.08 -22.89
CA ASP A 391 1.29 39.76 -24.29
C ASP A 391 2.53 39.14 -24.98
N VAL A 392 2.31 38.13 -25.82
CA VAL A 392 3.39 37.46 -26.56
C VAL A 392 4.15 38.43 -27.45
N ASN A 393 3.48 39.45 -27.98
CA ASN A 393 4.09 40.47 -28.83
C ASN A 393 5.04 41.41 -28.03
N ASP A 394 4.86 41.50 -26.73
CA ASP A 394 5.73 42.28 -25.85
C ASP A 394 6.92 41.46 -25.30
N LEU A 395 7.03 40.20 -25.70
CA LEU A 395 8.10 39.29 -25.24
C LEU A 395 9.45 39.72 -25.84
N ASN A 396 10.40 40.04 -25.01
CA ASN A 396 11.79 40.25 -25.38
C ASN A 396 12.61 38.98 -25.15
N GLU A 397 12.97 38.27 -26.23
CA GLU A 397 13.75 37.02 -26.14
C GLU A 397 15.13 37.20 -25.55
N ALA A 398 15.67 38.43 -25.49
CA ALA A 398 16.91 38.73 -24.83
C ALA A 398 16.76 38.86 -23.29
N ASP A 399 15.57 38.93 -22.77
CA ASP A 399 15.29 38.96 -21.35
C ASP A 399 15.58 37.59 -20.71
N PRO A 400 16.38 37.55 -19.62
CA PRO A 400 16.61 36.28 -18.91
C PRO A 400 15.33 35.57 -18.48
N THR A 401 14.26 36.30 -18.23
CA THR A 401 12.93 35.72 -17.89
C THR A 401 12.26 35.02 -19.06
N ALA A 402 12.67 35.29 -20.30
CA ALA A 402 12.15 34.60 -21.49
C ALA A 402 12.42 33.11 -21.47
N GLN A 403 13.44 32.64 -20.77
CA GLN A 403 13.71 31.21 -20.56
C GLN A 403 12.55 30.48 -19.91
N ASN A 404 11.74 31.21 -19.19
CA ASN A 404 10.60 30.69 -18.45
C ASN A 404 9.25 30.98 -19.16
N HIS A 405 9.26 31.42 -20.40
CA HIS A 405 8.03 31.77 -21.07
C HIS A 405 7.16 30.56 -21.36
N TRP A 406 5.86 30.74 -21.20
CA TRP A 406 4.82 29.80 -21.59
C TRP A 406 3.73 30.61 -22.31
N SER A 407 3.39 30.20 -23.52
CA SER A 407 2.41 30.90 -24.33
C SER A 407 1.09 30.13 -24.33
N PHE A 408 0.02 30.80 -23.95
CA PHE A 408 -1.35 30.33 -24.05
C PHE A 408 -2.28 31.50 -24.26
N LEU A 409 -3.10 31.46 -25.32
CA LEU A 409 -4.02 32.54 -25.66
C LEU A 409 -3.32 33.92 -25.76
N ASP A 410 -2.21 33.97 -26.50
CA ASP A 410 -1.43 35.19 -26.73
C ASP A 410 -0.77 35.79 -25.48
N LEU A 411 -0.73 35.05 -24.37
CA LEU A 411 -0.01 35.43 -23.16
C LEU A 411 1.26 34.59 -22.99
N ALA A 412 2.34 35.21 -22.58
CA ALA A 412 3.58 34.59 -22.21
C ALA A 412 3.85 34.81 -20.72
N ARG A 413 4.23 33.74 -20.03
CA ARG A 413 4.70 33.82 -18.64
C ARG A 413 6.16 34.26 -18.64
N VAL A 414 6.47 35.35 -17.95
CA VAL A 414 7.82 35.97 -17.95
C VAL A 414 8.48 35.97 -16.58
N GLY A 415 7.86 35.43 -15.57
CA GLY A 415 8.47 35.37 -14.24
C GLY A 415 7.47 35.09 -13.14
N ASN A 416 7.93 35.26 -11.92
CA ASN A 416 7.15 35.08 -10.70
C ASN A 416 6.76 36.43 -10.11
N GLY A 417 5.54 36.51 -9.57
CA GLY A 417 5.08 37.67 -8.81
C GLY A 417 5.77 37.76 -7.45
N LYS A 418 5.67 38.93 -6.84
CA LYS A 418 6.17 39.17 -5.48
C LYS A 418 5.36 38.50 -4.39
N ASP A 419 4.18 38.00 -4.74
CA ASP A 419 3.29 37.32 -3.81
C ASP A 419 3.31 35.82 -4.10
N ASN A 420 3.24 35.02 -3.07
CA ASN A 420 2.86 33.62 -3.17
C ASN A 420 1.47 33.40 -2.57
N PHE A 421 0.89 32.25 -2.82
CA PHE A 421 -0.37 31.86 -2.22
C PHE A 421 -0.28 30.47 -1.61
N GLY A 422 -0.80 30.36 -0.39
CA GLY A 422 -0.89 29.09 0.32
C GLY A 422 -2.22 28.41 0.07
N ILE A 423 -2.18 27.17 -0.39
CA ILE A 423 -3.32 26.27 -0.43
C ILE A 423 -3.20 25.34 0.78
N LEU A 424 -3.89 25.71 1.86
CA LEU A 424 -3.77 25.08 3.17
C LEU A 424 -4.98 24.20 3.41
N ARG A 425 -4.74 22.89 3.53
CA ARG A 425 -5.81 21.90 3.60
C ARG A 425 -5.60 20.93 4.75
N THR A 426 -6.58 20.87 5.62
CA THR A 426 -6.57 19.99 6.78
C THR A 426 -7.75 19.02 6.70
N PHE A 427 -7.51 17.77 6.98
CA PHE A 427 -8.49 16.71 6.89
C PHE A 427 -8.50 15.87 8.17
N TYR A 428 -9.68 15.50 8.60
CA TYR A 428 -9.93 14.55 9.66
C TYR A 428 -10.85 13.47 9.12
N VAL A 429 -10.50 12.22 9.33
CA VAL A 429 -11.29 11.08 8.86
C VAL A 429 -11.41 10.06 9.99
N GLY A 430 -12.61 9.59 10.23
CA GLY A 430 -12.87 8.54 11.19
C GLY A 430 -13.90 7.54 10.66
N GLY A 431 -13.81 6.31 11.10
CA GLY A 431 -14.81 5.33 10.71
C GLY A 431 -14.78 4.05 11.52
N PHE A 432 -15.89 3.34 11.41
CA PHE A 432 -16.08 2.02 11.98
C PHE A 432 -16.74 1.11 10.95
N LYS A 433 -16.16 -0.05 10.74
CA LYS A 433 -16.66 -1.08 9.80
C LYS A 433 -16.78 -2.41 10.52
N GLN A 434 -17.87 -3.12 10.26
CA GLN A 434 -18.02 -4.49 10.68
C GLN A 434 -18.46 -5.34 9.51
N SER A 435 -17.80 -6.48 9.29
CA SER A 435 -18.15 -7.43 8.24
C SER A 435 -18.14 -8.87 8.74
N TYR A 436 -18.91 -9.69 8.07
CA TYR A 436 -19.02 -11.12 8.28
C TYR A 436 -18.79 -11.84 6.96
N ASN A 437 -17.93 -12.84 6.97
CA ASN A 437 -17.72 -13.79 5.89
C ASN A 437 -18.30 -15.12 6.31
N ILE A 438 -19.25 -15.62 5.53
CA ILE A 438 -20.05 -16.80 5.84
C ILE A 438 -19.90 -17.81 4.72
N SER A 439 -19.30 -18.95 5.01
CA SER A 439 -19.22 -20.08 4.09
C SER A 439 -20.43 -20.99 4.33
N HIS A 440 -21.20 -21.27 3.28
CA HIS A 440 -22.41 -22.10 3.37
C HIS A 440 -22.67 -22.82 2.05
N GLU A 441 -23.65 -23.68 2.04
CA GLU A 441 -24.14 -24.34 0.83
C GLU A 441 -25.50 -23.74 0.43
N LEU A 442 -25.66 -23.51 -0.86
CA LEU A 442 -26.92 -23.13 -1.48
C LEU A 442 -27.49 -24.32 -2.24
N PHE A 443 -28.68 -24.16 -2.79
CA PHE A 443 -29.48 -25.13 -3.55
C PHE A 443 -28.66 -26.21 -4.27
N GLY A 444 -28.91 -27.49 -3.97
CA GLY A 444 -28.22 -28.62 -4.60
C GLY A 444 -26.76 -28.82 -4.15
N GLY A 445 -26.39 -28.40 -2.94
CA GLY A 445 -25.06 -28.61 -2.39
C GLY A 445 -23.96 -27.69 -2.99
N LYS A 446 -24.36 -26.58 -3.61
CA LYS A 446 -23.42 -25.63 -4.21
C LYS A 446 -22.73 -24.83 -3.13
N LYS A 447 -21.40 -24.86 -3.13
CA LYS A 447 -20.58 -24.06 -2.21
C LYS A 447 -20.79 -22.58 -2.48
N SER A 448 -20.99 -21.84 -1.42
CA SER A 448 -21.23 -20.41 -1.48
C SER A 448 -20.50 -19.67 -0.35
N LYS A 449 -20.06 -18.46 -0.65
CA LYS A 449 -19.48 -17.54 0.34
C LYS A 449 -20.25 -16.23 0.29
N THR A 450 -20.75 -15.79 1.43
CA THR A 450 -21.45 -14.50 1.56
C THR A 450 -20.57 -13.55 2.38
N GLU A 451 -20.31 -12.37 1.86
CA GLU A 451 -19.79 -11.25 2.63
C GLU A 451 -20.91 -10.23 2.85
N LEU A 452 -21.14 -9.89 4.11
CA LEU A 452 -22.07 -8.83 4.47
C LEU A 452 -21.44 -7.93 5.52
N GLY A 453 -21.80 -6.66 5.49
CA GLY A 453 -21.29 -5.73 6.48
C GLY A 453 -21.86 -4.33 6.35
N TRP A 454 -21.42 -3.50 7.27
CA TRP A 454 -21.79 -2.09 7.33
C TRP A 454 -20.60 -1.22 7.74
N ARG A 455 -20.67 0.08 7.40
CA ARG A 455 -19.65 1.06 7.74
C ARG A 455 -20.31 2.39 8.10
N VAL A 456 -19.86 2.98 9.19
CA VAL A 456 -20.04 4.42 9.48
C VAL A 456 -18.73 5.10 9.13
N TYR A 457 -18.85 6.24 8.45
CA TYR A 457 -17.71 7.01 7.99
C TYR A 457 -17.99 8.50 8.22
N TRP A 458 -17.01 9.20 8.74
CA TRP A 458 -17.06 10.64 8.97
C TRP A 458 -15.79 11.27 8.42
N GLU A 459 -15.94 12.41 7.76
CA GLU A 459 -14.83 13.22 7.32
C GLU A 459 -15.11 14.70 7.52
N LYS A 460 -14.04 15.44 7.84
CA LYS A 460 -14.03 16.90 7.88
C LYS A 460 -12.86 17.41 7.06
N PHE A 461 -13.13 18.35 6.18
CA PHE A 461 -12.16 18.95 5.29
C PHE A 461 -12.21 20.48 5.44
N ILE A 462 -11.06 21.10 5.69
CA ILE A 462 -10.86 22.53 5.77
C ILE A 462 -10.02 22.93 4.56
N ASP A 463 -10.54 23.83 3.70
CA ASP A 463 -9.86 24.37 2.52
C ASP A 463 -9.68 25.88 2.68
N ASP A 464 -8.49 26.28 3.12
CA ASP A 464 -8.11 27.68 3.26
C ASP A 464 -7.09 28.08 2.18
N ARG A 465 -7.27 29.28 1.61
CA ARG A 465 -6.26 29.89 0.73
C ARG A 465 -5.83 31.22 1.30
N LYS A 466 -4.53 31.43 1.39
CA LYS A 466 -3.92 32.61 1.98
C LYS A 466 -2.92 33.23 1.01
N THR A 467 -2.75 34.54 1.08
CA THR A 467 -1.69 35.26 0.40
C THR A 467 -0.46 35.38 1.30
N GLY A 468 0.70 35.10 0.75
CA GLY A 468 2.01 35.32 1.36
C GLY A 468 2.91 36.14 0.43
N PHE A 469 4.18 36.23 0.76
CA PHE A 469 5.19 36.93 -0.03
C PHE A 469 6.25 35.94 -0.50
N THR A 470 6.82 36.18 -1.67
CA THR A 470 7.99 35.45 -2.17
C THR A 470 9.28 35.94 -1.49
N SER A 471 10.38 35.20 -1.67
CA SER A 471 11.70 35.57 -1.18
C SER A 471 12.16 36.95 -1.69
N ASP A 472 11.72 37.36 -2.86
CA ASP A 472 12.07 38.65 -3.48
C ASP A 472 11.27 39.83 -2.91
N SER A 473 10.29 39.57 -2.07
CA SER A 473 9.51 40.61 -1.42
C SER A 473 10.27 41.25 -0.28
N LEU A 474 10.15 42.57 -0.13
CA LEU A 474 10.69 43.29 1.01
C LEU A 474 10.19 42.80 2.39
N PHE A 475 9.09 42.06 2.40
CA PHE A 475 8.43 41.54 3.60
C PHE A 475 8.60 40.04 3.79
N ALA A 476 9.17 39.31 2.83
CA ALA A 476 9.42 37.89 2.96
C ALA A 476 10.79 37.64 3.60
N THR A 477 10.84 36.83 4.63
CA THR A 477 12.09 36.29 5.16
C THR A 477 12.34 34.88 4.63
N ASP A 478 11.29 34.12 4.47
CA ASP A 478 11.32 32.77 3.90
C ASP A 478 9.91 32.38 3.45
N ALA A 479 9.70 32.29 2.15
CA ALA A 479 8.41 31.94 1.58
C ALA A 479 7.96 30.52 1.96
N ARG A 480 8.89 29.60 2.22
CA ARG A 480 8.59 28.23 2.66
C ARG A 480 7.93 28.19 4.01
N GLN A 481 8.26 29.11 4.89
CA GLN A 481 7.62 29.17 6.20
C GLN A 481 6.20 29.74 6.11
N GLY A 482 5.86 30.40 5.01
CA GLY A 482 4.51 30.92 4.74
C GLY A 482 4.00 31.87 5.81
N VAL A 483 4.91 32.51 6.53
CA VAL A 483 4.62 33.18 7.79
C VAL A 483 4.06 34.58 7.59
N TYR A 484 4.37 35.19 6.45
CA TYR A 484 3.98 36.57 6.20
C TYR A 484 2.74 36.64 5.33
N PHE A 485 1.70 37.22 5.88
CA PHE A 485 0.43 37.46 5.21
C PHE A 485 0.25 38.96 5.01
N ARG A 486 -0.40 39.38 3.92
CA ARG A 486 -0.86 40.74 3.79
C ARG A 486 -1.92 41.00 4.83
N GLY A 487 -1.72 41.99 5.65
CA GLY A 487 -2.64 42.42 6.69
C GLY A 487 -1.92 43.05 7.84
N THR A 488 -2.46 44.11 8.39
CA THR A 488 -2.01 44.74 9.61
C THR A 488 -2.94 44.31 10.73
N GLY A 489 -2.36 43.66 11.75
CA GLY A 489 -3.11 43.24 12.91
C GLY A 489 -3.48 41.75 12.90
N ASP A 490 -4.40 41.36 13.78
CA ASP A 490 -4.74 39.95 14.06
C ASP A 490 -5.55 39.23 12.97
N SER A 491 -5.89 39.90 11.87
CA SER A 491 -6.65 39.31 10.78
C SER A 491 -5.72 38.72 9.70
N LEU A 492 -5.57 37.42 9.72
CA LEU A 492 -5.01 36.68 8.60
C LEU A 492 -5.88 36.89 7.36
N GLU A 493 -5.33 37.51 6.33
CA GLU A 493 -6.05 37.70 5.09
C GLU A 493 -6.22 36.35 4.37
N ILE A 494 -7.47 35.88 4.25
CA ILE A 494 -7.82 34.66 3.55
C ILE A 494 -8.18 35.04 2.12
N LEU A 495 -7.40 34.52 1.15
CA LEU A 495 -7.57 34.85 -0.25
C LEU A 495 -8.61 33.92 -0.91
N GLY A 496 -9.79 34.45 -1.16
CA GLY A 496 -10.79 33.85 -2.08
C GLY A 496 -11.46 32.55 -1.62
N THR A 497 -10.91 31.81 -0.65
CA THR A 497 -11.48 30.55 -0.19
C THR A 497 -11.20 30.30 1.28
N SER A 498 -12.26 30.08 2.04
CA SER A 498 -12.20 29.48 3.37
C SER A 498 -13.45 28.64 3.57
N HIS A 499 -13.36 27.38 3.21
CA HIS A 499 -14.48 26.46 3.28
C HIS A 499 -14.24 25.34 4.28
N HIS A 500 -15.23 25.03 5.08
CA HIS A 500 -15.29 23.83 5.88
C HIS A 500 -16.33 22.88 5.29
N TYR A 501 -15.93 21.65 5.08
CA TYR A 501 -16.81 20.58 4.62
C TYR A 501 -16.88 19.50 5.69
N GLU A 502 -18.06 18.94 5.89
CA GLU A 502 -18.27 17.81 6.76
C GLU A 502 -19.18 16.79 6.07
N THR A 503 -18.84 15.52 6.15
CA THR A 503 -19.63 14.44 5.58
C THR A 503 -19.77 13.32 6.60
N THR A 504 -21.02 12.87 6.80
CA THR A 504 -21.33 11.64 7.54
C THR A 504 -21.98 10.66 6.59
N ALA A 505 -21.48 9.44 6.55
CA ALA A 505 -21.96 8.40 5.67
C ALA A 505 -22.19 7.07 6.39
N PHE A 506 -23.28 6.40 6.04
CA PHE A 506 -23.58 5.04 6.42
C PHE A 506 -23.62 4.16 5.16
N SER A 507 -22.95 3.02 5.21
CA SER A 507 -22.96 2.06 4.11
C SER A 507 -23.38 0.68 4.60
N PHE A 508 -24.18 -0.01 3.80
CA PHE A 508 -24.44 -1.44 3.94
C PHE A 508 -23.99 -2.15 2.66
N PHE A 509 -23.37 -3.30 2.77
CA PHE A 509 -22.95 -4.08 1.61
C PHE A 509 -23.19 -5.57 1.82
N LEU A 510 -23.55 -6.22 0.73
CA LEU A 510 -23.79 -7.66 0.63
C LEU A 510 -23.20 -8.15 -0.69
N ALA A 511 -22.37 -9.16 -0.64
CA ALA A 511 -21.94 -9.89 -1.83
C ALA A 511 -22.03 -11.38 -1.57
N ASN A 512 -22.28 -12.12 -2.62
CA ASN A 512 -22.30 -13.58 -2.58
C ASN A 512 -21.44 -14.12 -3.72
N SER A 513 -20.79 -15.25 -3.48
CA SER A 513 -20.01 -15.97 -4.46
C SER A 513 -20.52 -17.40 -4.51
N ILE A 514 -21.08 -17.80 -5.63
CA ILE A 514 -21.71 -19.11 -5.84
C ILE A 514 -20.87 -19.89 -6.82
N GLU A 515 -20.30 -21.02 -6.38
CA GLU A 515 -19.48 -21.89 -7.21
C GLU A 515 -20.35 -22.91 -7.95
N PHE A 516 -20.21 -22.94 -9.27
CA PHE A 516 -20.68 -23.98 -10.16
C PHE A 516 -19.48 -24.80 -10.65
N ASN A 517 -19.71 -25.95 -11.24
CA ASN A 517 -18.61 -26.83 -11.65
C ASN A 517 -17.59 -26.17 -12.58
N THR A 518 -18.05 -25.30 -13.49
CA THR A 518 -17.22 -24.67 -14.53
C THR A 518 -17.16 -23.15 -14.44
N PHE A 519 -18.02 -22.53 -13.64
CA PHE A 519 -18.09 -21.08 -13.50
C PHE A 519 -18.55 -20.68 -12.10
N GLN A 520 -18.37 -19.42 -11.80
CA GLN A 520 -18.77 -18.79 -10.55
C GLN A 520 -19.58 -17.53 -10.86
N ILE A 521 -20.64 -17.29 -10.09
CA ILE A 521 -21.46 -16.08 -10.15
C ILE A 521 -21.25 -15.29 -8.87
N ASN A 522 -21.02 -13.99 -9.00
CA ASN A 522 -20.78 -13.11 -7.87
C ASN A 522 -21.72 -11.89 -7.91
N PRO A 523 -22.96 -12.01 -7.44
CA PRO A 523 -23.84 -10.87 -7.24
C PRO A 523 -23.42 -10.06 -6.02
N GLY A 524 -23.61 -8.75 -6.09
CA GLY A 524 -23.35 -7.84 -4.99
C GLY A 524 -24.27 -6.62 -5.00
N LEU A 525 -24.48 -6.06 -3.82
CA LEU A 525 -25.24 -4.81 -3.62
C LEU A 525 -24.54 -4.00 -2.55
N ARG A 526 -24.39 -2.71 -2.82
CA ARG A 526 -23.99 -1.71 -1.82
C ARG A 526 -25.03 -0.61 -1.77
N LEU A 527 -25.41 -0.23 -0.57
CA LEU A 527 -26.23 0.93 -0.28
C LEU A 527 -25.36 1.95 0.44
N GLU A 528 -25.39 3.19 -0.03
CA GLU A 528 -24.72 4.34 0.59
C GLU A 528 -25.78 5.38 0.94
N ALA A 529 -25.78 5.86 2.17
CA ALA A 529 -26.55 7.01 2.61
C ALA A 529 -25.58 8.01 3.22
N PHE A 530 -25.56 9.25 2.72
CA PHE A 530 -24.64 10.26 3.24
C PHE A 530 -25.26 11.65 3.21
N GLU A 531 -24.78 12.49 4.12
CA GLU A 531 -25.12 13.91 4.24
C GLU A 531 -23.83 14.72 4.16
N GLN A 532 -23.91 15.87 3.47
CA GLN A 532 -22.77 16.77 3.30
C GLN A 532 -23.16 18.18 3.68
N GLU A 533 -22.29 18.85 4.43
CA GLU A 533 -22.38 20.26 4.76
C GLU A 533 -21.14 21.01 4.25
N ARG A 534 -21.33 22.21 3.75
CA ARG A 534 -20.26 23.16 3.45
C ARG A 534 -20.57 24.50 4.11
N VAL A 535 -19.64 24.97 4.91
CA VAL A 535 -19.66 26.33 5.47
C VAL A 535 -18.66 27.19 4.71
N ASP A 536 -19.15 28.22 4.05
CA ASP A 536 -18.34 29.29 3.47
C ASP A 536 -18.12 30.36 4.55
N ARG A 537 -16.89 30.40 5.10
CA ARG A 537 -16.57 31.31 6.19
C ARG A 537 -16.43 32.76 5.76
N LEU A 538 -16.12 33.01 4.48
CA LEU A 538 -16.00 34.38 3.97
C LEU A 538 -17.37 35.00 3.70
N ALA A 539 -18.30 34.21 3.17
CA ALA A 539 -19.66 34.66 2.89
C ALA A 539 -20.59 34.53 4.14
N GLY A 540 -20.16 33.81 5.18
CA GLY A 540 -21.00 33.52 6.34
C GLY A 540 -22.19 32.61 5.98
N SER A 541 -22.11 31.83 4.91
CA SER A 541 -23.20 31.00 4.41
C SER A 541 -22.94 29.53 4.65
N THR A 542 -24.01 28.78 4.93
CA THR A 542 -23.99 27.32 5.07
C THR A 542 -24.84 26.71 3.97
N TYR A 543 -24.28 25.68 3.32
CA TYR A 543 -24.95 24.85 2.32
C TYR A 543 -24.99 23.44 2.86
N GLN A 544 -26.16 22.85 2.92
CA GLN A 544 -26.35 21.48 3.40
C GLN A 544 -27.17 20.72 2.37
N ASP A 545 -26.68 19.55 1.97
CA ASP A 545 -27.44 18.65 1.13
C ASP A 545 -28.40 17.80 1.98
N ASN A 546 -29.52 17.43 1.37
CA ASN A 546 -30.37 16.39 1.93
C ASN A 546 -29.64 15.06 1.93
N THR A 547 -30.10 14.10 2.74
CA THR A 547 -29.56 12.74 2.72
C THR A 547 -29.63 12.15 1.32
N ILE A 548 -28.46 11.84 0.76
CA ILE A 548 -28.33 11.22 -0.57
C ILE A 548 -28.24 9.72 -0.35
N ILE A 549 -29.12 8.96 -1.02
CA ILE A 549 -29.12 7.49 -0.98
C ILE A 549 -28.76 6.97 -2.37
N VAL A 550 -27.74 6.12 -2.44
CA VAL A 550 -27.27 5.49 -3.67
C VAL A 550 -27.24 3.99 -3.51
N ALA A 551 -27.86 3.28 -4.47
CA ALA A 551 -27.77 1.83 -4.58
C ALA A 551 -26.81 1.44 -5.71
N LEU A 552 -25.83 0.61 -5.42
CA LEU A 552 -24.80 0.15 -6.34
C LEU A 552 -24.91 -1.38 -6.48
N PRO A 553 -25.71 -1.89 -7.43
CA PRO A 553 -25.75 -3.31 -7.74
C PRO A 553 -24.55 -3.69 -8.62
N GLY A 554 -24.10 -4.93 -8.49
CA GLY A 554 -23.05 -5.49 -9.34
C GLY A 554 -23.21 -6.99 -9.49
N ILE A 555 -22.80 -7.49 -10.64
CA ILE A 555 -22.72 -8.92 -10.91
C ILE A 555 -21.47 -9.20 -11.73
N SER A 556 -20.76 -10.27 -11.43
CA SER A 556 -19.68 -10.77 -12.26
C SER A 556 -19.74 -12.28 -12.41
N PHE A 557 -19.12 -12.75 -13.48
CA PHE A 557 -18.96 -14.14 -13.83
C PHE A 557 -17.48 -14.44 -13.98
N SER A 558 -17.05 -15.59 -13.50
CA SER A 558 -15.70 -16.11 -13.72
C SER A 558 -15.79 -17.60 -14.09
N SER A 559 -14.92 -18.08 -14.97
CA SER A 559 -14.88 -19.46 -15.45
C SER A 559 -13.47 -20.03 -15.30
#